data_fa859468b29cb0367440a3f137be5341
#
_entry.id   fa859468b29cb0367440a3f137be5341
#
_cell.length_a   1.000
_cell.length_b   1.000
_cell.length_c   1.000
_cell.angle_alpha   90.00
_cell.angle_beta   90.00
_cell.angle_gamma   90.00
#
_symmetry.space_group_name_H-M   'P 1'
#
loop_
_entity.id
_entity.type
_entity.pdbx_description
1 polymer ?
#
loop_
_entity_poly.entity_id
_entity_poly.type
_entity_poly.pdbx_seq_one_letter_code
_entity_poly.pdbx_strand_id
1 'polypeptide(L)'
;MTTAAEPRSWRRPPLIQSRSLRWLLTGLVPAYLLVVLFTLDVPLARIAAGMPRAMEMAGALLRPDFFSRADAIWLGLKESLAMTFAATFLGFLLAIPFAFGAAANIAARPVYHFCRAVIAISRSFQEIIIAILFVAMLGFGPLAGLATLVFAGFGFIAKLAAEEIEAMPPATLEAMRASGASWGQQMVYGVWPFLLPRLTGITLYRLDINFRESAVIGIVGAGGIGATLNTSLDRFEYNSAAAIIILIIGIVLMTEYLSQWLRRRLR
;
A
#
# COMPACT_ATOMS: atom_id res chain seq x y z
N MET A 1 43.99 -47.92 -24.41
CA MET A 1 43.61 -47.45 -23.07
C MET A 1 43.17 -45.99 -23.22
N THR A 2 41.86 -45.80 -23.36
CA THR A 2 41.24 -44.46 -23.48
C THR A 2 40.87 -44.00 -22.09
N THR A 3 41.57 -42.96 -21.58
CA THR A 3 41.23 -42.30 -20.32
C THR A 3 39.92 -41.54 -20.48
N ALA A 4 38.87 -42.02 -19.81
CA ALA A 4 37.59 -41.31 -19.74
C ALA A 4 37.79 -39.97 -19.02
N ALA A 5 37.53 -38.86 -19.71
CA ALA A 5 37.54 -37.53 -19.12
C ALA A 5 36.38 -37.41 -18.10
N GLU A 6 36.71 -37.16 -16.85
CA GLU A 6 35.71 -36.89 -15.81
C GLU A 6 34.82 -35.68 -16.21
N PRO A 7 33.49 -35.71 -15.98
CA PRO A 7 32.61 -34.63 -16.31
C PRO A 7 32.94 -33.40 -15.43
N ARG A 8 33.40 -32.31 -16.05
CA ARG A 8 33.62 -31.02 -15.38
C ARG A 8 32.32 -30.49 -14.84
N SER A 9 32.03 -30.66 -13.56
CA SER A 9 30.90 -30.02 -12.89
C SER A 9 31.12 -28.53 -12.81
N TRP A 10 30.29 -27.76 -13.53
CA TRP A 10 30.31 -26.30 -13.47
C TRP A 10 29.88 -25.84 -12.07
N ARG A 11 30.78 -25.20 -11.33
CA ARG A 11 30.46 -24.54 -10.04
C ARG A 11 30.43 -23.03 -10.28
N ARG A 12 29.37 -22.38 -9.83
CA ARG A 12 29.27 -20.91 -9.88
C ARG A 12 30.51 -20.31 -9.21
N PRO A 13 31.22 -19.39 -9.88
CA PRO A 13 32.35 -18.72 -9.24
C PRO A 13 31.85 -17.95 -8.00
N PRO A 14 32.59 -17.96 -6.89
CA PRO A 14 32.18 -17.22 -5.71
C PRO A 14 32.18 -15.72 -6.02
N LEU A 15 31.15 -14.99 -5.52
CA LEU A 15 30.97 -13.55 -5.71
C LEU A 15 32.23 -12.73 -5.32
N ILE A 16 33.01 -13.25 -4.36
CA ILE A 16 34.26 -12.63 -3.92
C ILE A 16 35.40 -13.63 -4.16
N GLN A 17 36.28 -13.30 -5.09
CA GLN A 17 37.37 -14.18 -5.53
C GLN A 17 38.49 -14.28 -4.48
N SER A 18 38.81 -13.20 -3.74
CA SER A 18 39.88 -13.23 -2.74
C SER A 18 39.40 -13.89 -1.44
N ARG A 19 40.14 -14.90 -1.00
CA ARG A 19 39.90 -15.64 0.26
C ARG A 19 39.97 -14.74 1.48
N SER A 20 40.94 -13.85 1.53
CA SER A 20 41.16 -12.87 2.62
C SER A 20 40.00 -11.88 2.75
N LEU A 21 39.51 -11.33 1.63
CA LEU A 21 38.38 -10.40 1.63
C LEU A 21 37.09 -11.08 2.09
N ARG A 22 36.89 -12.34 1.74
CA ARG A 22 35.73 -13.12 2.18
C ARG A 22 35.74 -13.31 3.72
N TRP A 23 36.87 -13.71 4.28
CA TRP A 23 37.00 -13.86 5.73
C TRP A 23 36.87 -12.53 6.47
N LEU A 24 37.42 -11.46 5.90
CA LEU A 24 37.30 -10.11 6.44
C LEU A 24 35.85 -9.63 6.46
N LEU A 25 35.10 -9.82 5.38
CA LEU A 25 33.68 -9.45 5.32
C LEU A 25 32.81 -10.34 6.23
N THR A 26 33.10 -11.65 6.29
CA THR A 26 32.35 -12.57 7.16
C THR A 26 32.62 -12.28 8.64
N GLY A 27 33.80 -11.75 9.00
CA GLY A 27 34.13 -11.32 10.36
C GLY A 27 33.64 -9.90 10.68
N LEU A 28 33.66 -8.99 9.70
CA LEU A 28 33.28 -7.58 9.88
C LEU A 28 31.77 -7.41 10.14
N VAL A 29 30.92 -8.24 9.51
CA VAL A 29 29.46 -8.20 9.73
C VAL A 29 29.09 -8.55 11.17
N PRO A 30 29.52 -9.69 11.74
CA PRO A 30 29.22 -9.98 13.14
C PRO A 30 29.92 -9.01 14.11
N ALA A 31 31.13 -8.55 13.81
CA ALA A 31 31.81 -7.55 14.62
C ALA A 31 31.03 -6.23 14.63
N TYR A 32 30.53 -5.77 13.48
CA TYR A 32 29.66 -4.58 13.38
C TYR A 32 28.36 -4.78 14.16
N LEU A 33 27.70 -5.92 14.04
CA LEU A 33 26.48 -6.24 14.80
C LEU A 33 26.73 -6.24 16.31
N LEU A 34 27.87 -6.78 16.77
CA LEU A 34 28.25 -6.72 18.17
C LEU A 34 28.48 -5.26 18.63
N VAL A 35 29.21 -4.46 17.85
CA VAL A 35 29.42 -3.04 18.18
C VAL A 35 28.08 -2.32 18.25
N VAL A 36 27.16 -2.54 17.30
CA VAL A 36 25.81 -1.95 17.31
C VAL A 36 25.03 -2.40 18.55
N LEU A 37 25.07 -3.68 18.92
CA LEU A 37 24.38 -4.20 20.11
C LEU A 37 24.93 -3.56 21.41
N PHE A 38 26.25 -3.37 21.52
CA PHE A 38 26.85 -2.70 22.66
C PHE A 38 26.60 -1.18 22.68
N THR A 39 26.51 -0.55 21.51
CA THR A 39 26.29 0.92 21.39
C THR A 39 24.81 1.30 21.59
N LEU A 40 23.87 0.38 21.23
CA LEU A 40 22.44 0.62 21.37
C LEU A 40 21.95 0.62 22.84
N ASP A 41 22.82 0.33 23.81
CA ASP A 41 22.51 0.32 25.25
C ASP A 41 21.15 -0.35 25.55
N VAL A 42 20.95 -1.55 24.98
CA VAL A 42 19.68 -2.29 25.06
C VAL A 42 19.42 -2.66 26.53
N PRO A 43 18.44 -2.04 27.19
CA PRO A 43 18.20 -2.30 28.60
C PRO A 43 17.53 -3.66 28.76
N LEU A 44 18.33 -4.74 28.86
CA LEU A 44 17.82 -6.09 29.07
C LEU A 44 16.86 -6.20 30.27
N ALA A 45 17.08 -5.36 31.29
CA ALA A 45 16.18 -5.25 32.43
C ALA A 45 14.76 -4.77 32.02
N ARG A 46 14.65 -3.84 31.03
CA ARG A 46 13.34 -3.40 30.51
C ARG A 46 12.66 -4.48 29.69
N ILE A 47 13.43 -5.26 28.91
CA ILE A 47 12.88 -6.40 28.17
C ILE A 47 12.34 -7.44 29.15
N ALA A 48 13.11 -7.79 30.16
CA ALA A 48 12.66 -8.73 31.20
C ALA A 48 11.43 -8.23 31.96
N ALA A 49 11.38 -6.94 32.31
CA ALA A 49 10.23 -6.34 32.98
C ALA A 49 8.98 -6.24 32.06
N GLY A 50 9.16 -6.17 30.75
CA GLY A 50 8.07 -6.16 29.76
C GLY A 50 7.50 -7.55 29.43
N MET A 51 8.25 -8.61 29.70
CA MET A 51 7.87 -9.99 29.33
C MET A 51 6.53 -10.44 29.91
N PRO A 52 6.19 -10.17 31.20
CA PRO A 52 4.88 -10.54 31.75
C PRO A 52 3.72 -9.88 30.98
N ARG A 53 3.85 -8.60 30.64
CA ARG A 53 2.83 -7.88 29.83
C ARG A 53 2.71 -8.43 28.41
N ALA A 54 3.82 -8.78 27.80
CA ALA A 54 3.82 -9.43 26.47
C ALA A 54 3.13 -10.79 26.51
N MET A 55 3.34 -11.57 27.57
CA MET A 55 2.67 -12.87 27.76
C MET A 55 1.15 -12.69 28.04
N GLU A 56 0.77 -11.71 28.82
CA GLU A 56 -0.64 -11.36 29.05
C GLU A 56 -1.32 -10.96 27.75
N MET A 57 -0.69 -10.08 26.95
CA MET A 57 -1.18 -9.68 25.64
C MET A 57 -1.29 -10.87 24.67
N ALA A 58 -0.28 -11.73 24.65
CA ALA A 58 -0.30 -12.96 23.84
C ALA A 58 -1.41 -13.93 24.29
N GLY A 59 -1.64 -14.05 25.60
CA GLY A 59 -2.74 -14.84 26.15
C GLY A 59 -4.11 -14.28 25.80
N ALA A 60 -4.25 -12.96 25.79
CA ALA A 60 -5.49 -12.27 25.41
C ALA A 60 -5.82 -12.46 23.92
N LEU A 61 -4.80 -12.50 23.03
CA LEU A 61 -4.98 -12.79 21.61
C LEU A 61 -5.62 -14.17 21.35
N LEU A 62 -5.46 -15.11 22.28
CA LEU A 62 -6.09 -16.43 22.20
C LEU A 62 -7.55 -16.47 22.73
N ARG A 63 -8.01 -15.36 23.34
CA ARG A 63 -9.36 -15.25 23.89
C ARG A 63 -10.04 -13.96 23.42
N PRO A 64 -10.32 -13.81 22.11
CA PRO A 64 -10.91 -12.58 21.57
C PRO A 64 -12.33 -12.37 22.10
N ASP A 65 -12.62 -11.14 22.52
CA ASP A 65 -13.94 -10.72 23.00
C ASP A 65 -14.60 -9.81 21.96
N PHE A 66 -15.56 -10.36 21.23
CA PHE A 66 -16.34 -9.65 20.22
C PHE A 66 -17.57 -8.93 20.78
N PHE A 67 -17.97 -9.21 22.02
CA PHE A 67 -19.26 -8.81 22.57
C PHE A 67 -19.19 -7.60 23.49
N SER A 68 -18.17 -7.50 24.34
CA SER A 68 -18.07 -6.41 25.35
C SER A 68 -18.04 -5.02 24.70
N ARG A 69 -17.56 -4.89 23.46
CA ARG A 69 -17.49 -3.64 22.70
C ARG A 69 -18.10 -3.74 21.31
N ALA A 70 -19.10 -4.60 21.15
CA ALA A 70 -19.72 -4.89 19.85
C ALA A 70 -20.17 -3.62 19.11
N ASP A 71 -20.82 -2.68 19.81
CA ASP A 71 -21.31 -1.43 19.22
C ASP A 71 -20.16 -0.55 18.69
N ALA A 72 -19.08 -0.39 19.46
CA ALA A 72 -17.92 0.39 19.05
C ALA A 72 -17.16 -0.28 17.89
N ILE A 73 -17.01 -1.60 17.92
CA ILE A 73 -16.39 -2.38 16.85
C ILE A 73 -17.21 -2.26 15.58
N TRP A 74 -18.55 -2.40 15.67
CA TRP A 74 -19.44 -2.29 14.54
C TRP A 74 -19.47 -0.90 13.94
N LEU A 75 -19.47 0.14 14.76
CA LEU A 75 -19.40 1.52 14.30
C LEU A 75 -18.08 1.80 13.58
N GLY A 76 -16.95 1.47 14.21
CA GLY A 76 -15.63 1.64 13.59
C GLY A 76 -15.45 0.87 12.29
N LEU A 77 -16.04 -0.33 12.20
CA LEU A 77 -16.04 -1.11 10.97
C LEU A 77 -16.83 -0.43 9.85
N LYS A 78 -18.05 0.05 10.15
CA LYS A 78 -18.87 0.80 9.17
C LYS A 78 -18.15 2.05 8.68
N GLU A 79 -17.54 2.80 9.60
CA GLU A 79 -16.74 3.98 9.26
C GLU A 79 -15.57 3.64 8.33
N SER A 80 -14.79 2.59 8.65
CA SER A 80 -13.67 2.16 7.81
C SER A 80 -14.13 1.72 6.42
N LEU A 81 -15.22 0.98 6.31
CA LEU A 81 -15.79 0.58 5.03
C LEU A 81 -16.29 1.79 4.24
N ALA A 82 -17.04 2.68 4.88
CA ALA A 82 -17.54 3.90 4.23
C ALA A 82 -16.40 4.79 3.72
N MET A 83 -15.37 5.02 4.55
CA MET A 83 -14.16 5.76 4.15
C MET A 83 -13.46 5.08 2.96
N THR A 84 -13.30 3.78 3.00
CA THR A 84 -12.62 3.00 1.96
C THR A 84 -13.32 3.12 0.61
N PHE A 85 -14.64 2.90 0.57
CA PHE A 85 -15.42 3.02 -0.66
C PHE A 85 -15.47 4.45 -1.17
N ALA A 86 -15.79 5.42 -0.30
CA ALA A 86 -15.85 6.82 -0.68
C ALA A 86 -14.49 7.35 -1.16
N ALA A 87 -13.40 7.01 -0.46
CA ALA A 87 -12.06 7.43 -0.84
C ALA A 87 -11.62 6.83 -2.17
N THR A 88 -11.92 5.54 -2.39
CA THR A 88 -11.59 4.89 -3.67
C THR A 88 -12.35 5.53 -4.82
N PHE A 89 -13.64 5.80 -4.65
CA PHE A 89 -14.47 6.44 -5.67
C PHE A 89 -14.02 7.88 -5.97
N LEU A 90 -13.85 8.71 -4.93
CA LEU A 90 -13.40 10.09 -5.09
C LEU A 90 -11.97 10.17 -5.64
N GLY A 91 -11.07 9.32 -5.14
CA GLY A 91 -9.71 9.22 -5.64
C GLY A 91 -9.65 8.79 -7.11
N PHE A 92 -10.50 7.85 -7.51
CA PHE A 92 -10.67 7.44 -8.91
C PHE A 92 -11.14 8.61 -9.79
N LEU A 93 -12.20 9.31 -9.39
CA LEU A 93 -12.71 10.45 -10.16
C LEU A 93 -11.66 11.55 -10.35
N LEU A 94 -10.94 11.90 -9.27
CA LEU A 94 -9.86 12.87 -9.32
C LEU A 94 -8.67 12.38 -10.15
N ALA A 95 -8.39 11.10 -10.15
CA ALA A 95 -7.25 10.53 -10.87
C ALA A 95 -7.40 10.59 -12.40
N ILE A 96 -8.61 10.48 -12.93
CA ILE A 96 -8.85 10.43 -14.39
C ILE A 96 -8.22 11.62 -15.13
N PRO A 97 -8.56 12.89 -14.83
CA PRO A 97 -8.01 14.03 -15.58
C PRO A 97 -6.49 14.13 -15.43
N PHE A 98 -5.95 13.82 -14.25
CA PHE A 98 -4.50 13.82 -14.03
C PHE A 98 -3.78 12.67 -14.74
N ALA A 99 -4.40 11.52 -14.87
CA ALA A 99 -3.83 10.38 -15.61
C ALA A 99 -3.68 10.73 -17.11
N PHE A 100 -4.72 11.30 -17.71
CA PHE A 100 -4.65 11.76 -19.10
C PHE A 100 -3.65 12.92 -19.27
N GLY A 101 -3.59 13.85 -18.33
CA GLY A 101 -2.66 14.97 -18.35
C GLY A 101 -1.20 14.54 -18.10
N ALA A 102 -0.97 13.42 -17.41
CA ALA A 102 0.36 12.93 -17.04
C ALA A 102 0.94 11.89 -18.01
N ALA A 103 0.24 11.56 -19.11
CA ALA A 103 0.70 10.61 -20.12
C ALA A 103 1.43 11.36 -21.27
N ALA A 104 2.72 11.07 -21.45
CA ALA A 104 3.60 11.80 -22.38
C ALA A 104 3.20 11.64 -23.85
N ASN A 105 2.53 10.55 -24.21
CA ASN A 105 2.14 10.23 -25.59
C ASN A 105 0.89 10.99 -26.06
N ILE A 106 0.10 11.60 -25.16
CA ILE A 106 -1.17 12.27 -25.48
C ILE A 106 -1.29 13.69 -24.96
N ALA A 107 -0.55 14.05 -23.90
CA ALA A 107 -0.63 15.35 -23.24
C ALA A 107 0.36 16.38 -23.82
N ALA A 108 -0.03 17.66 -23.82
CA ALA A 108 0.87 18.76 -24.12
C ALA A 108 1.95 18.90 -23.03
N ARG A 109 3.19 19.24 -23.40
CA ARG A 109 4.33 19.30 -22.48
C ARG A 109 4.07 20.06 -21.16
N PRO A 110 3.46 21.28 -21.14
CA PRO A 110 3.23 21.99 -19.89
C PRO A 110 2.22 21.26 -18.99
N VAL A 111 1.16 20.69 -19.55
CA VAL A 111 0.14 19.89 -18.82
C VAL A 111 0.77 18.63 -18.24
N TYR A 112 1.59 17.96 -19.04
CA TYR A 112 2.33 16.78 -18.60
C TYR A 112 3.18 17.07 -17.36
N HIS A 113 4.03 18.10 -17.40
CA HIS A 113 4.90 18.42 -16.26
C HIS A 113 4.11 18.85 -15.02
N PHE A 114 3.04 19.62 -15.20
CA PHE A 114 2.15 20.00 -14.10
C PHE A 114 1.49 18.77 -13.45
N CYS A 115 0.86 17.91 -14.24
CA CYS A 115 0.18 16.72 -13.71
C CYS A 115 1.16 15.75 -13.05
N ARG A 116 2.35 15.55 -13.65
CA ARG A 116 3.41 14.72 -13.05
C ARG A 116 3.93 15.29 -11.74
N ALA A 117 4.08 16.61 -11.63
CA ALA A 117 4.49 17.26 -10.39
C ALA A 117 3.45 17.06 -9.28
N VAL A 118 2.16 17.27 -9.59
CA VAL A 118 1.07 17.06 -8.61
C VAL A 118 1.01 15.60 -8.15
N ILE A 119 1.09 14.65 -9.08
CA ILE A 119 1.13 13.22 -8.75
C ILE A 119 2.37 12.89 -7.91
N ALA A 120 3.54 13.43 -8.25
CA ALA A 120 4.77 13.21 -7.50
C ALA A 120 4.66 13.74 -6.06
N ILE A 121 4.10 14.93 -5.87
CA ILE A 121 3.84 15.51 -4.54
C ILE A 121 2.93 14.59 -3.73
N SER A 122 1.78 14.17 -4.29
CA SER A 122 0.86 13.25 -3.60
C SER A 122 1.54 11.96 -3.16
N ARG A 123 2.48 11.43 -3.94
CA ARG A 123 3.19 10.18 -3.67
C ARG A 123 4.46 10.32 -2.85
N SER A 124 4.91 11.54 -2.59
CA SER A 124 6.11 11.81 -1.79
C SER A 124 5.87 11.62 -0.29
N PHE A 125 4.63 11.76 0.13
CA PHE A 125 4.25 11.66 1.53
C PHE A 125 3.79 10.25 1.89
N GLN A 126 4.19 9.79 3.06
CA GLN A 126 3.62 8.59 3.65
C GLN A 126 2.23 8.91 4.22
N GLU A 127 1.30 7.98 4.07
CA GLU A 127 -0.12 8.19 4.41
C GLU A 127 -0.35 8.58 5.87
N ILE A 128 0.46 8.06 6.79
CA ILE A 128 0.38 8.44 8.22
C ILE A 128 0.70 9.92 8.44
N ILE A 129 1.69 10.47 7.73
CA ILE A 129 2.06 11.89 7.83
C ILE A 129 0.92 12.77 7.33
N ILE A 130 0.31 12.38 6.21
CA ILE A 130 -0.85 13.08 5.66
C ILE A 130 -2.05 12.96 6.59
N ALA A 131 -2.27 11.80 7.21
CA ALA A 131 -3.33 11.60 8.17
C ALA A 131 -3.19 12.55 9.37
N ILE A 132 -2.00 12.67 9.95
CA ILE A 132 -1.74 13.61 11.04
C ILE A 132 -2.02 15.06 10.60
N LEU A 133 -1.62 15.43 9.38
CA LEU A 133 -1.88 16.77 8.85
C LEU A 133 -3.39 17.03 8.71
N PHE A 134 -4.15 16.10 8.11
CA PHE A 134 -5.59 16.26 7.97
C PHE A 134 -6.32 16.20 9.32
N VAL A 135 -5.88 15.38 10.26
CA VAL A 135 -6.42 15.38 11.63
C VAL A 135 -6.18 16.73 12.30
N ALA A 136 -5.01 17.34 12.13
CA ALA A 136 -4.73 18.67 12.65
C ALA A 136 -5.61 19.77 12.01
N MET A 137 -5.95 19.62 10.72
CA MET A 137 -6.74 20.60 9.98
C MET A 137 -8.26 20.42 10.15
N LEU A 138 -8.75 19.18 10.13
CA LEU A 138 -10.18 18.84 10.08
C LEU A 138 -10.72 18.32 11.43
N GLY A 139 -9.83 18.08 12.38
CA GLY A 139 -10.16 17.43 13.65
C GLY A 139 -10.10 15.90 13.56
N PHE A 140 -10.24 15.27 14.74
CA PHE A 140 -10.32 13.81 14.86
C PHE A 140 -11.60 13.28 14.20
N GLY A 141 -11.51 12.16 13.50
CA GLY A 141 -12.67 11.47 12.97
C GLY A 141 -12.58 11.03 11.53
N PRO A 142 -13.65 10.39 11.00
CA PRO A 142 -13.66 9.76 9.68
C PRO A 142 -13.44 10.73 8.50
N LEU A 143 -13.72 12.02 8.67
CA LEU A 143 -13.53 13.01 7.62
C LEU A 143 -12.05 13.21 7.30
N ALA A 144 -11.19 13.28 8.32
CA ALA A 144 -9.74 13.36 8.15
C ALA A 144 -9.18 12.09 7.49
N GLY A 145 -9.71 10.93 7.89
CA GLY A 145 -9.37 9.66 7.26
C GLY A 145 -9.77 9.59 5.79
N LEU A 146 -10.98 10.00 5.46
CA LEU A 146 -11.46 10.10 4.08
C LEU A 146 -10.54 10.99 3.24
N ALA A 147 -10.23 12.20 3.70
CA ALA A 147 -9.36 13.13 2.99
C ALA A 147 -7.95 12.54 2.75
N THR A 148 -7.41 11.85 3.76
CA THR A 148 -6.12 11.15 3.67
C THR A 148 -6.13 10.09 2.57
N LEU A 149 -7.10 9.19 2.62
CA LEU A 149 -7.21 8.09 1.66
C LEU A 149 -7.51 8.58 0.24
N VAL A 150 -8.30 9.66 0.08
CA VAL A 150 -8.54 10.31 -1.24
C VAL A 150 -7.23 10.85 -1.79
N PHE A 151 -6.49 11.62 -0.99
CA PHE A 151 -5.23 12.24 -1.43
C PHE A 151 -4.18 11.19 -1.83
N ALA A 152 -3.99 10.14 -1.04
CA ALA A 152 -3.06 9.07 -1.35
C ALA A 152 -3.55 8.21 -2.54
N GLY A 153 -4.86 7.91 -2.58
CA GLY A 153 -5.50 7.11 -3.64
C GLY A 153 -5.47 7.79 -5.00
N PHE A 154 -5.74 9.09 -5.04
CA PHE A 154 -5.65 9.90 -6.25
C PHE A 154 -4.28 9.79 -6.92
N GLY A 155 -3.20 10.08 -6.20
CA GLY A 155 -1.85 10.03 -6.77
C GLY A 155 -1.43 8.64 -7.21
N PHE A 156 -1.87 7.61 -6.48
CA PHE A 156 -1.60 6.21 -6.83
C PHE A 156 -2.29 5.80 -8.14
N ILE A 157 -3.60 6.02 -8.24
CA ILE A 157 -4.39 5.64 -9.42
C ILE A 157 -3.94 6.46 -10.64
N ALA A 158 -3.76 7.79 -10.47
CA ALA A 158 -3.34 8.67 -11.57
C ALA A 158 -1.99 8.29 -12.15
N LYS A 159 -1.02 7.92 -11.30
CA LYS A 159 0.31 7.48 -11.76
C LYS A 159 0.20 6.21 -12.59
N LEU A 160 -0.40 5.16 -12.04
CA LEU A 160 -0.48 3.88 -12.72
C LEU A 160 -1.32 3.95 -14.00
N ALA A 161 -2.42 4.72 -13.98
CA ALA A 161 -3.24 4.94 -15.18
C ALA A 161 -2.46 5.69 -16.27
N ALA A 162 -1.65 6.69 -15.92
CA ALA A 162 -0.79 7.38 -16.89
C ALA A 162 0.25 6.43 -17.51
N GLU A 163 0.88 5.59 -16.69
CA GLU A 163 1.84 4.57 -17.16
C GLU A 163 1.19 3.54 -18.10
N GLU A 164 -0.06 3.14 -17.83
CA GLU A 164 -0.83 2.26 -18.72
C GLU A 164 -1.18 2.96 -20.05
N ILE A 165 -1.52 4.26 -20.04
CA ILE A 165 -1.73 5.03 -21.27
C ILE A 165 -0.44 5.12 -22.09
N GLU A 166 0.70 5.34 -21.44
CA GLU A 166 2.01 5.38 -22.12
C GLU A 166 2.42 4.02 -22.68
N ALA A 167 1.99 2.92 -22.06
CA ALA A 167 2.25 1.55 -22.52
C ALA A 167 1.40 1.14 -23.74
N MET A 168 0.46 1.98 -24.17
CA MET A 168 -0.37 1.69 -25.35
C MET A 168 0.49 1.65 -26.63
N PRO A 169 0.28 0.65 -27.53
CA PRO A 169 1.01 0.57 -28.79
C PRO A 169 0.87 1.85 -29.60
N PRO A 170 1.96 2.50 -30.05
CA PRO A 170 1.91 3.76 -30.82
C PRO A 170 1.09 3.65 -32.10
N ALA A 171 1.13 2.48 -32.76
CA ALA A 171 0.38 2.21 -33.98
C ALA A 171 -1.14 2.46 -33.83
N THR A 172 -1.70 2.28 -32.64
CA THR A 172 -3.14 2.55 -32.41
C THR A 172 -3.47 4.01 -32.58
N LEU A 173 -2.69 4.91 -31.99
CA LEU A 173 -2.91 6.37 -32.14
C LEU A 173 -2.53 6.86 -33.53
N GLU A 174 -1.50 6.30 -34.14
CA GLU A 174 -1.06 6.63 -35.50
C GLU A 174 -2.14 6.26 -36.53
N ALA A 175 -2.74 5.07 -36.44
CA ALA A 175 -3.83 4.64 -37.30
C ALA A 175 -5.06 5.57 -37.18
N MET A 176 -5.40 5.97 -35.98
CA MET A 176 -6.50 6.92 -35.74
C MET A 176 -6.20 8.32 -36.32
N ARG A 177 -4.95 8.79 -36.18
CA ARG A 177 -4.53 10.07 -36.80
C ARG A 177 -4.56 9.98 -38.33
N ALA A 178 -4.11 8.88 -38.91
CA ALA A 178 -4.16 8.65 -40.32
C ALA A 178 -5.58 8.61 -40.90
N SER A 179 -6.58 8.18 -40.11
CA SER A 179 -8.00 8.24 -40.47
C SER A 179 -8.66 9.61 -40.24
N GLY A 180 -7.89 10.64 -39.80
CA GLY A 180 -8.39 11.98 -39.54
C GLY A 180 -9.12 12.16 -38.20
N ALA A 181 -8.98 11.24 -37.26
CA ALA A 181 -9.62 11.34 -35.94
C ALA A 181 -9.10 12.53 -35.15
N SER A 182 -10.02 13.35 -34.64
CA SER A 182 -9.70 14.45 -33.71
C SER A 182 -9.12 13.93 -32.40
N TRP A 183 -8.46 14.80 -31.63
CA TRP A 183 -7.89 14.43 -30.32
C TRP A 183 -8.94 13.79 -29.38
N GLY A 184 -10.14 14.38 -29.28
CA GLY A 184 -11.22 13.83 -28.48
C GLY A 184 -11.67 12.44 -28.92
N GLN A 185 -11.74 12.20 -30.22
CA GLN A 185 -12.05 10.86 -30.78
C GLN A 185 -10.97 9.86 -30.45
N GLN A 186 -9.69 10.25 -30.54
CA GLN A 186 -8.57 9.38 -30.12
C GLN A 186 -8.67 9.01 -28.64
N MET A 187 -9.08 9.96 -27.75
CA MET A 187 -9.26 9.67 -26.31
C MET A 187 -10.43 8.71 -26.07
N VAL A 188 -11.59 8.97 -26.67
CA VAL A 188 -12.81 8.19 -26.42
C VAL A 188 -12.76 6.80 -27.05
N TYR A 189 -12.25 6.68 -28.27
CA TYR A 189 -12.29 5.42 -29.05
C TYR A 189 -10.95 4.65 -29.01
N GLY A 190 -9.84 5.31 -28.73
CA GLY A 190 -8.53 4.68 -28.64
C GLY A 190 -8.09 4.44 -27.20
N VAL A 191 -7.89 5.53 -26.45
CA VAL A 191 -7.28 5.46 -25.13
C VAL A 191 -8.24 4.85 -24.09
N TRP A 192 -9.48 5.32 -24.06
CA TRP A 192 -10.44 4.90 -23.03
C TRP A 192 -10.77 3.40 -23.06
N PRO A 193 -11.07 2.75 -24.20
CA PRO A 193 -11.32 1.32 -24.25
C PRO A 193 -10.09 0.48 -23.87
N PHE A 194 -8.90 0.97 -24.19
CA PHE A 194 -7.63 0.32 -23.80
C PHE A 194 -7.37 0.43 -22.30
N LEU A 195 -7.64 1.61 -21.71
CA LEU A 195 -7.37 1.91 -20.32
C LEU A 195 -8.39 1.27 -19.36
N LEU A 196 -9.66 1.25 -19.71
CA LEU A 196 -10.77 0.91 -18.82
C LEU A 196 -10.59 -0.44 -18.09
N PRO A 197 -10.23 -1.56 -18.75
CA PRO A 197 -10.03 -2.84 -18.05
C PRO A 197 -8.87 -2.77 -17.04
N ARG A 198 -7.79 -2.07 -17.39
CA ARG A 198 -6.61 -1.90 -16.53
C ARG A 198 -6.92 -0.98 -15.35
N LEU A 199 -7.62 0.12 -15.63
CA LEU A 199 -8.03 1.09 -14.63
C LEU A 199 -8.96 0.45 -13.58
N THR A 200 -9.87 -0.42 -14.00
CA THR A 200 -10.70 -1.20 -13.08
C THR A 200 -9.85 -2.07 -12.16
N GLY A 201 -8.84 -2.75 -12.72
CA GLY A 201 -7.90 -3.55 -11.93
C GLY A 201 -7.11 -2.73 -10.91
N ILE A 202 -6.62 -1.54 -11.31
CA ILE A 202 -5.89 -0.60 -10.44
C ILE A 202 -6.81 -0.08 -9.32
N THR A 203 -8.05 0.25 -9.64
CA THR A 203 -9.03 0.77 -8.67
C THR A 203 -9.42 -0.28 -7.64
N LEU A 204 -9.65 -1.52 -8.06
CA LEU A 204 -9.92 -2.64 -7.15
C LEU A 204 -8.73 -2.95 -6.24
N TYR A 205 -7.52 -2.82 -6.76
CA TYR A 205 -6.31 -2.97 -5.94
C TYR A 205 -6.18 -1.83 -4.92
N ARG A 206 -6.50 -0.59 -5.31
CA ARG A 206 -6.51 0.55 -4.40
C ARG A 206 -7.60 0.43 -3.33
N LEU A 207 -8.75 -0.14 -3.66
CA LEU A 207 -9.82 -0.42 -2.69
C LEU A 207 -9.32 -1.31 -1.54
N ASP A 208 -8.62 -2.39 -1.88
CA ASP A 208 -8.03 -3.30 -0.89
C ASP A 208 -6.99 -2.59 -0.01
N ILE A 209 -6.10 -1.80 -0.62
CA ILE A 209 -5.13 -0.99 0.11
C ILE A 209 -5.82 0.00 1.04
N ASN A 210 -6.82 0.76 0.57
CA ASN A 210 -7.52 1.77 1.36
C ASN A 210 -8.17 1.18 2.61
N PHE A 211 -8.72 -0.04 2.55
CA PHE A 211 -9.27 -0.68 3.73
C PHE A 211 -8.20 -0.95 4.80
N ARG A 212 -7.05 -1.48 4.40
CA ARG A 212 -5.92 -1.75 5.30
C ARG A 212 -5.35 -0.47 5.89
N GLU A 213 -5.21 0.56 5.06
CA GLU A 213 -4.74 1.88 5.50
C GLU A 213 -5.73 2.57 6.44
N SER A 214 -7.05 2.39 6.25
CA SER A 214 -8.05 2.96 7.16
C SER A 214 -7.88 2.48 8.61
N ALA A 215 -7.43 1.22 8.80
CA ALA A 215 -7.11 0.70 10.12
C ALA A 215 -5.84 1.34 10.69
N VAL A 216 -4.82 1.61 9.86
CA VAL A 216 -3.55 2.20 10.31
C VAL A 216 -3.71 3.69 10.63
N ILE A 217 -4.34 4.47 9.75
CA ILE A 217 -4.55 5.91 9.99
C ILE A 217 -5.51 6.19 11.13
N GLY A 218 -6.40 5.24 11.46
CA GLY A 218 -7.27 5.32 12.62
C GLY A 218 -6.50 5.42 13.94
N ILE A 219 -5.32 4.82 14.05
CA ILE A 219 -4.45 4.90 15.23
C ILE A 219 -4.01 6.35 15.52
N VAL A 220 -3.83 7.16 14.48
CA VAL A 220 -3.48 8.59 14.61
C VAL A 220 -4.70 9.51 14.68
N GLY A 221 -5.91 8.94 14.90
CA GLY A 221 -7.11 9.72 15.13
C GLY A 221 -7.97 10.00 13.89
N ALA A 222 -7.70 9.36 12.77
CA ALA A 222 -8.46 9.49 11.52
C ALA A 222 -9.77 8.67 11.49
N GLY A 223 -10.27 8.20 12.64
CA GLY A 223 -11.53 7.46 12.77
C GLY A 223 -11.45 5.99 12.34
N GLY A 224 -12.61 5.37 12.21
CA GLY A 224 -12.72 3.98 11.76
C GLY A 224 -12.31 2.94 12.80
N ILE A 225 -12.17 1.69 12.34
CA ILE A 225 -11.86 0.55 13.22
C ILE A 225 -10.48 0.68 13.89
N GLY A 226 -9.53 1.42 13.26
CA GLY A 226 -8.22 1.68 13.84
C GLY A 226 -8.28 2.56 15.09
N ALA A 227 -9.19 3.53 15.15
CA ALA A 227 -9.42 4.34 16.35
C ALA A 227 -10.01 3.51 17.49
N THR A 228 -10.91 2.57 17.16
CA THR A 228 -11.46 1.62 18.14
C THR A 228 -10.37 0.69 18.67
N LEU A 229 -9.47 0.22 17.79
CA LEU A 229 -8.32 -0.59 18.19
C LEU A 229 -7.40 0.19 19.14
N ASN A 230 -7.03 1.42 18.78
CA ASN A 230 -6.18 2.26 19.61
C ASN A 230 -6.80 2.49 20.99
N THR A 231 -8.09 2.82 21.04
CA THR A 231 -8.82 3.00 22.31
C THR A 231 -8.81 1.74 23.18
N SER A 232 -8.93 0.54 22.56
CA SER A 232 -8.89 -0.72 23.30
C SER A 232 -7.49 -1.00 23.85
N LEU A 233 -6.44 -0.68 23.10
CA LEU A 233 -5.04 -0.80 23.54
C LEU A 233 -4.72 0.19 24.68
N ASP A 234 -5.15 1.44 24.58
CA ASP A 234 -4.94 2.47 25.60
C ASP A 234 -5.63 2.12 26.94
N ARG A 235 -6.73 1.36 26.87
CA ARG A 235 -7.46 0.87 28.04
C ARG A 235 -6.97 -0.48 28.54
N PHE A 236 -5.94 -1.07 27.93
CA PHE A 236 -5.44 -2.41 28.25
C PHE A 236 -6.47 -3.54 28.06
N GLU A 237 -7.50 -3.31 27.23
CA GLU A 237 -8.53 -4.29 26.90
C GLU A 237 -8.05 -5.20 25.75
N TYR A 238 -7.02 -6.00 26.02
CA TYR A 238 -6.34 -6.80 24.99
C TYR A 238 -7.24 -7.84 24.32
N ASN A 239 -8.24 -8.36 25.01
CA ASN A 239 -9.20 -9.32 24.45
C ASN A 239 -10.07 -8.65 23.35
N SER A 240 -10.52 -7.41 23.59
CA SER A 240 -11.26 -6.63 22.60
C SER A 240 -10.35 -6.19 21.43
N ALA A 241 -9.12 -5.79 21.74
CA ALA A 241 -8.11 -5.48 20.70
C ALA A 241 -7.83 -6.70 19.82
N ALA A 242 -7.74 -7.90 20.40
CA ALA A 242 -7.58 -9.15 19.65
C ALA A 242 -8.76 -9.42 18.72
N ALA A 243 -10.00 -9.22 19.18
CA ALA A 243 -11.18 -9.37 18.33
C ALA A 243 -11.17 -8.40 17.15
N ILE A 244 -10.76 -7.14 17.36
CA ILE A 244 -10.64 -6.12 16.33
C ILE A 244 -9.57 -6.53 15.30
N ILE A 245 -8.41 -6.99 15.75
CA ILE A 245 -7.32 -7.43 14.86
C ILE A 245 -7.79 -8.61 13.99
N ILE A 246 -8.46 -9.60 14.57
CA ILE A 246 -9.00 -10.75 13.84
C ILE A 246 -10.03 -10.30 12.80
N LEU A 247 -10.90 -9.34 13.13
CA LEU A 247 -11.87 -8.78 12.19
C LEU A 247 -11.18 -8.03 11.04
N ILE A 248 -10.17 -7.21 11.33
CA ILE A 248 -9.38 -6.52 10.29
C ILE A 248 -8.76 -7.55 9.34
N ILE A 249 -8.09 -8.57 9.88
CA ILE A 249 -7.46 -9.64 9.08
C ILE A 249 -8.51 -10.37 8.23
N GLY A 250 -9.64 -10.75 8.82
CA GLY A 250 -10.72 -11.45 8.13
C GLY A 250 -11.28 -10.64 6.96
N ILE A 251 -11.52 -9.34 7.15
CA ILE A 251 -12.04 -8.48 6.09
C ILE A 251 -10.98 -8.23 5.03
N VAL A 252 -9.71 -8.02 5.39
CA VAL A 252 -8.60 -7.90 4.41
C VAL A 252 -8.52 -9.14 3.54
N LEU A 253 -8.55 -10.33 4.12
CA LEU A 253 -8.53 -11.59 3.35
C LEU A 253 -9.77 -11.72 2.46
N MET A 254 -10.94 -11.33 2.95
CA MET A 254 -12.18 -11.35 2.18
C MET A 254 -12.14 -10.36 1.00
N THR A 255 -11.67 -9.13 1.21
CA THR A 255 -11.55 -8.11 0.15
C THR A 255 -10.50 -8.50 -0.88
N GLU A 256 -9.39 -9.08 -0.45
CA GLU A 256 -8.35 -9.60 -1.35
C GLU A 256 -8.88 -10.75 -2.23
N TYR A 257 -9.56 -11.71 -1.63
CA TYR A 257 -10.19 -12.82 -2.36
C TYR A 257 -11.22 -12.31 -3.37
N LEU A 258 -12.11 -11.41 -2.96
CA LEU A 258 -13.15 -10.83 -3.81
C LEU A 258 -12.53 -10.03 -4.97
N SER A 259 -11.51 -9.23 -4.70
CA SER A 259 -10.77 -8.46 -5.71
C SER A 259 -10.07 -9.36 -6.72
N GLN A 260 -9.48 -10.47 -6.28
CA GLN A 260 -8.86 -11.45 -7.17
C GLN A 260 -9.89 -12.17 -8.04
N TRP A 261 -11.03 -12.57 -7.45
CA TRP A 261 -12.11 -13.21 -8.17
C TRP A 261 -12.70 -12.30 -9.24
N LEU A 262 -12.94 -11.02 -8.90
CA LEU A 262 -13.50 -10.04 -9.82
C LEU A 262 -12.52 -9.74 -10.98
N ARG A 263 -11.24 -9.58 -10.70
CA ARG A 263 -10.19 -9.39 -11.72
C ARG A 263 -10.07 -10.56 -12.69
N ARG A 264 -10.31 -11.81 -12.22
CA ARG A 264 -10.30 -12.99 -13.12
C ARG A 264 -11.49 -13.01 -14.07
N ARG A 265 -12.61 -12.40 -13.72
CA ARG A 265 -13.81 -12.33 -14.57
C ARG A 265 -13.78 -11.14 -15.56
N LEU A 266 -12.99 -10.13 -15.27
CA LEU A 266 -12.86 -8.93 -16.11
C LEU A 266 -11.72 -9.01 -17.15
N ARG A 267 -10.92 -10.07 -17.09
CA ARG A 267 -9.94 -10.43 -18.12
C ARG A 267 -10.59 -11.33 -19.16
#